data_eb079c8bbbb8ab6891acdebee43771b4
#
_entry.id   eb079c8bbbb8ab6891acdebee43771b4
#
_cell.length_a   1.000
_cell.length_b   1.000
_cell.length_c   1.000
_cell.angle_alpha   90.00
_cell.angle_beta   90.00
_cell.angle_gamma   90.00
#
_symmetry.space_group_name_H-M   'P 1'
#
loop_
_entity.id
_entity.type
_entity.pdbx_description
1 polymer ?
#
loop_
_entity_poly.entity_id
_entity_poly.type
_entity_poly.pdbx_seq_one_letter_code
_entity_poly.pdbx_strand_id
1 'polypeptide(L)'
;MRESLCMAKKLETDVIVIGAGLTGATLACGLASNGIQTVMVDRTAPEDSISPSFDGRASAIAYSSKVALDGIGLWPLVAGKTEAIREIRVSDGASPLFLHYDHADLGDDPLGYMIENRDMRSGLLALTKQTAGLDVIAPAEVTAIARSNEGAKITLRDGQTVTGRLLVAADGRTSMTRQAAGIAVIDWGYNQHAIVATIDHTVSHQGIAHERFLPSGPFAILPLKGGHRSSLVWTERKSLVESFMALDDNTFLAEVSERVGGFLGDTSLVGPRFQHPLGLQVAATYTAERLAIVGDAAHGIHPIAGQGLNLGLRDVAALIDILVDAKRYGLDLAHSA
;
A
#
# COMPACT_ATOMS: atom_id res chain seq x y z
N MET A 1 46.07 -12.32 -21.22
CA MET A 1 44.82 -11.65 -20.79
C MET A 1 44.13 -12.58 -19.81
N ARG A 2 44.19 -12.30 -18.53
CA ARG A 2 43.40 -13.02 -17.51
C ARG A 2 42.04 -12.31 -17.41
N GLU A 3 41.01 -12.94 -17.94
CA GLU A 3 39.63 -12.55 -17.62
C GLU A 3 39.44 -12.73 -16.11
N SER A 4 39.28 -11.63 -15.41
CA SER A 4 38.85 -11.60 -14.04
C SER A 4 37.39 -12.08 -14.05
N LEU A 5 37.15 -13.37 -13.76
CA LEU A 5 35.82 -13.83 -13.41
C LEU A 5 35.38 -13.04 -12.17
N CYS A 6 34.56 -12.05 -12.37
CA CYS A 6 33.87 -11.39 -11.29
C CYS A 6 32.95 -12.45 -10.65
N MET A 7 33.39 -13.01 -9.51
CA MET A 7 32.58 -13.98 -8.78
C MET A 7 31.30 -13.27 -8.38
N ALA A 8 30.18 -13.74 -8.90
CA ALA A 8 28.84 -13.20 -8.56
C ALA A 8 28.70 -13.20 -7.05
N LYS A 9 28.37 -12.03 -6.49
CA LYS A 9 28.19 -11.86 -5.04
C LYS A 9 27.06 -12.77 -4.57
N LYS A 10 27.31 -13.61 -3.60
CA LYS A 10 26.32 -14.44 -2.92
C LYS A 10 25.95 -13.76 -1.61
N LEU A 11 24.67 -13.66 -1.34
CA LEU A 11 24.12 -13.16 -0.09
C LEU A 11 23.21 -14.23 0.52
N GLU A 12 23.34 -14.47 1.81
CA GLU A 12 22.51 -15.42 2.56
C GLU A 12 21.70 -14.66 3.62
N THR A 13 20.44 -15.05 3.80
CA THR A 13 19.50 -14.40 4.72
C THR A 13 18.46 -15.40 5.26
N ASP A 14 17.71 -15.02 6.26
CA ASP A 14 16.55 -15.80 6.72
C ASP A 14 15.37 -15.65 5.73
N VAL A 15 15.02 -14.40 5.38
CA VAL A 15 13.86 -14.09 4.52
C VAL A 15 14.26 -13.17 3.36
N ILE A 16 13.79 -13.52 2.16
CA ILE A 16 13.87 -12.67 0.97
C ILE A 16 12.52 -12.03 0.74
N VAL A 17 12.44 -10.71 0.65
CA VAL A 17 11.20 -9.97 0.29
C VAL A 17 11.37 -9.38 -1.10
N ILE A 18 10.51 -9.75 -2.04
CA ILE A 18 10.46 -9.13 -3.37
C ILE A 18 9.36 -8.09 -3.42
N GLY A 19 9.74 -6.83 -3.63
CA GLY A 19 8.90 -5.64 -3.63
C GLY A 19 9.12 -4.77 -2.40
N ALA A 20 9.53 -3.51 -2.61
CA ALA A 20 9.72 -2.48 -1.57
C ALA A 20 8.57 -1.46 -1.56
N GLY A 21 7.38 -1.87 -1.96
CA GLY A 21 6.15 -1.08 -1.78
C GLY A 21 5.78 -0.92 -0.31
N LEU A 22 4.66 -0.23 -0.03
CA LEU A 22 4.22 0.02 1.35
C LEU A 22 4.14 -1.26 2.19
N THR A 23 3.59 -2.34 1.64
CA THR A 23 3.45 -3.64 2.33
C THR A 23 4.80 -4.33 2.51
N GLY A 24 5.61 -4.45 1.44
CA GLY A 24 6.86 -5.19 1.49
C GLY A 24 7.92 -4.52 2.37
N ALA A 25 8.05 -3.20 2.30
CA ALA A 25 8.98 -2.46 3.16
C ALA A 25 8.56 -2.52 4.64
N THR A 26 7.24 -2.44 4.94
CA THR A 26 6.71 -2.63 6.28
C THR A 26 7.05 -4.02 6.83
N LEU A 27 6.85 -5.06 6.03
CA LEU A 27 7.20 -6.43 6.40
C LEU A 27 8.70 -6.57 6.66
N ALA A 28 9.53 -6.10 5.74
CA ALA A 28 10.98 -6.24 5.85
C ALA A 28 11.54 -5.54 7.11
N CYS A 29 11.06 -4.33 7.41
CA CYS A 29 11.41 -3.62 8.64
C CYS A 29 10.92 -4.39 9.88
N GLY A 30 9.69 -4.89 9.87
CA GLY A 30 9.13 -5.64 10.99
C GLY A 30 9.86 -6.95 11.27
N LEU A 31 10.24 -7.71 10.25
CA LEU A 31 11.03 -8.92 10.40
C LEU A 31 12.42 -8.62 10.97
N ALA A 32 13.14 -7.67 10.36
CA ALA A 32 14.49 -7.33 10.76
C ALA A 32 14.54 -6.75 12.18
N SER A 33 13.59 -5.90 12.58
CA SER A 33 13.50 -5.36 13.95
C SER A 33 13.27 -6.45 15.00
N ASN A 34 12.72 -7.61 14.60
CA ASN A 34 12.58 -8.80 15.44
C ASN A 34 13.74 -9.81 15.26
N GLY A 35 14.84 -9.37 14.68
CA GLY A 35 16.09 -10.15 14.54
C GLY A 35 16.07 -11.19 13.42
N ILE A 36 15.07 -11.21 12.53
CA ILE A 36 15.04 -12.07 11.34
C ILE A 36 15.82 -11.37 10.23
N GLN A 37 16.99 -11.92 9.85
CA GLN A 37 17.80 -11.34 8.78
C GLN A 37 17.00 -11.31 7.48
N THR A 38 16.90 -10.14 6.88
CA THR A 38 16.01 -9.91 5.73
C THR A 38 16.74 -9.21 4.60
N VAL A 39 16.58 -9.72 3.38
CA VAL A 39 16.98 -9.02 2.15
C VAL A 39 15.74 -8.61 1.41
N MET A 40 15.59 -7.31 1.15
CA MET A 40 14.51 -6.76 0.35
C MET A 40 15.03 -6.32 -1.02
N VAL A 41 14.32 -6.74 -2.07
CA VAL A 41 14.70 -6.45 -3.47
C VAL A 41 13.58 -5.71 -4.17
N ASP A 42 13.88 -4.62 -4.86
CA ASP A 42 12.91 -3.89 -5.71
C ASP A 42 13.54 -3.42 -7.02
N ARG A 43 12.73 -3.40 -8.08
CA ARG A 43 13.14 -2.90 -9.40
C ARG A 43 13.25 -1.38 -9.47
N THR A 44 12.59 -0.67 -8.57
CA THR A 44 12.52 0.79 -8.52
C THR A 44 13.49 1.33 -7.48
N ALA A 45 14.21 2.39 -7.81
CA ALA A 45 15.02 3.08 -6.81
C ALA A 45 14.11 3.70 -5.73
N PRO A 46 14.46 3.59 -4.45
CA PRO A 46 13.63 4.10 -3.37
C PRO A 46 13.33 5.59 -3.50
N GLU A 47 14.28 6.37 -3.98
CA GLU A 47 14.17 7.82 -4.20
C GLU A 47 13.12 8.16 -5.27
N ASP A 48 12.99 7.35 -6.31
CA ASP A 48 11.97 7.55 -7.36
C ASP A 48 10.56 7.36 -6.80
N SER A 49 10.39 6.46 -5.85
CA SER A 49 9.10 6.13 -5.26
C SER A 49 8.49 7.23 -4.39
N ILE A 50 9.28 8.21 -3.97
CA ILE A 50 8.85 9.37 -3.18
C ILE A 50 8.64 10.64 -4.02
N SER A 51 8.86 10.57 -5.34
CA SER A 51 8.61 11.70 -6.25
C SER A 51 7.13 12.12 -6.22
N PRO A 52 6.83 13.44 -6.24
CA PRO A 52 5.44 13.94 -6.28
C PRO A 52 4.64 13.45 -7.50
N SER A 53 5.30 13.13 -8.60
CA SER A 53 4.67 12.63 -9.83
C SER A 53 4.45 11.11 -9.84
N PHE A 54 4.96 10.39 -8.84
CA PHE A 54 4.91 8.93 -8.82
C PHE A 54 3.51 8.39 -8.50
N ASP A 55 2.88 8.97 -7.48
CA ASP A 55 1.61 8.47 -6.95
C ASP A 55 0.91 9.58 -6.16
N GLY A 56 -0.25 10.01 -6.62
CA GLY A 56 -1.07 11.02 -5.95
C GLY A 56 -2.05 10.46 -4.92
N ARG A 57 -1.95 9.15 -4.60
CA ARG A 57 -2.88 8.52 -3.67
C ARG A 57 -2.54 8.85 -2.22
N ALA A 58 -3.60 8.91 -1.42
CA ALA A 58 -3.54 8.84 0.02
C ALA A 58 -4.17 7.53 0.52
N SER A 59 -3.74 7.07 1.67
CA SER A 59 -4.25 5.85 2.30
C SER A 59 -4.90 6.18 3.64
N ALA A 60 -6.05 5.55 3.88
CA ALA A 60 -6.66 5.51 5.19
C ALA A 60 -6.01 4.37 6.00
N ILE A 61 -5.37 4.70 7.08
CA ILE A 61 -4.75 3.76 8.02
C ILE A 61 -5.73 3.52 9.15
N ALA A 62 -6.32 2.34 9.23
CA ALA A 62 -7.18 1.95 10.34
C ALA A 62 -6.41 1.98 11.67
N TYR A 63 -7.10 2.20 12.78
CA TYR A 63 -6.44 2.27 14.09
C TYR A 63 -5.59 1.03 14.41
N SER A 64 -6.11 -0.18 14.12
CA SER A 64 -5.34 -1.42 14.29
C SER A 64 -4.06 -1.48 13.44
N SER A 65 -4.12 -0.98 12.20
CA SER A 65 -2.95 -0.86 11.33
C SER A 65 -1.94 0.15 11.88
N LYS A 66 -2.42 1.27 12.45
CA LYS A 66 -1.56 2.26 13.15
C LYS A 66 -0.79 1.60 14.30
N VAL A 67 -1.44 0.77 15.10
CA VAL A 67 -0.79 0.05 16.20
C VAL A 67 0.33 -0.86 15.68
N ALA A 68 0.09 -1.60 14.59
CA ALA A 68 1.12 -2.43 13.97
C ALA A 68 2.30 -1.59 13.44
N LEU A 69 2.02 -0.46 12.77
CA LEU A 69 3.04 0.46 12.27
C LEU A 69 3.86 1.11 13.40
N ASP A 70 3.23 1.35 14.54
CA ASP A 70 3.90 1.85 15.75
C ASP A 70 4.85 0.79 16.34
N GLY A 71 4.38 -0.46 16.41
CA GLY A 71 5.17 -1.59 16.89
C GLY A 71 6.46 -1.85 16.12
N ILE A 72 6.52 -1.53 14.83
CA ILE A 72 7.74 -1.61 14.01
C ILE A 72 8.57 -0.32 14.00
N GLY A 73 8.12 0.74 14.68
CA GLY A 73 8.82 2.03 14.75
C GLY A 73 8.57 2.99 13.57
N LEU A 74 7.61 2.68 12.67
CA LEU A 74 7.28 3.57 11.54
C LEU A 74 6.45 4.78 11.98
N TRP A 75 5.50 4.57 12.89
CA TRP A 75 4.53 5.61 13.26
C TRP A 75 5.17 6.93 13.70
N PRO A 76 6.20 6.96 14.57
CA PRO A 76 6.87 8.21 14.97
C PRO A 76 7.45 9.00 13.80
N LEU A 77 7.84 8.34 12.71
CA LEU A 77 8.43 8.97 11.52
C LEU A 77 7.38 9.62 10.61
N VAL A 78 6.13 9.18 10.71
CA VAL A 78 5.05 9.62 9.80
C VAL A 78 3.90 10.35 10.51
N ALA A 79 3.74 10.22 11.84
CA ALA A 79 2.63 10.80 12.60
C ALA A 79 2.43 12.29 12.34
N GLY A 80 3.53 13.04 12.23
CA GLY A 80 3.51 14.47 11.89
C GLY A 80 2.99 14.79 10.48
N LYS A 81 2.71 13.80 9.65
CA LYS A 81 2.20 13.93 8.26
C LYS A 81 0.77 13.39 8.09
N THR A 82 0.18 12.87 9.16
CA THR A 82 -1.16 12.28 9.12
C THR A 82 -2.23 13.30 9.49
N GLU A 83 -3.47 13.00 9.09
CA GLU A 83 -4.69 13.65 9.58
C GLU A 83 -5.60 12.61 10.22
N ALA A 84 -6.14 12.91 11.39
CA ALA A 84 -7.04 12.01 12.11
C ALA A 84 -8.42 11.97 11.44
N ILE A 85 -8.95 10.77 11.23
CA ILE A 85 -10.35 10.55 10.84
C ILE A 85 -11.17 10.44 12.12
N ARG A 86 -11.91 11.50 12.43
CA ARG A 86 -12.75 11.58 13.63
C ARG A 86 -14.16 11.09 13.38
N GLU A 87 -14.69 11.41 12.19
CA GLU A 87 -16.00 10.98 11.76
C GLU A 87 -15.94 10.39 10.36
N ILE A 88 -16.83 9.45 10.07
CA ILE A 88 -17.10 8.96 8.72
C ILE A 88 -18.59 9.13 8.45
N ARG A 89 -18.92 9.81 7.35
CA ARG A 89 -20.29 10.03 6.88
C ARG A 89 -20.50 9.32 5.55
N VAL A 90 -21.43 8.37 5.55
CA VAL A 90 -21.74 7.58 4.34
C VAL A 90 -23.17 7.92 3.90
N SER A 91 -23.32 8.36 2.64
CA SER A 91 -24.61 8.71 2.06
C SER A 91 -24.86 7.99 0.73
N ASP A 92 -26.14 7.87 0.36
CA ASP A 92 -26.56 7.23 -0.89
C ASP A 92 -27.25 8.27 -1.81
N GLY A 93 -26.66 8.47 -2.98
CA GLY A 93 -27.17 9.36 -4.02
C GLY A 93 -27.50 10.76 -3.52
N ALA A 94 -28.72 11.21 -3.78
CA ALA A 94 -29.24 12.50 -3.38
C ALA A 94 -29.94 12.47 -1.98
N SER A 95 -29.84 11.36 -1.26
CA SER A 95 -30.44 11.24 0.08
C SER A 95 -29.88 12.30 1.04
N PRO A 96 -30.72 13.01 1.80
CA PRO A 96 -30.26 13.89 2.87
C PRO A 96 -29.84 13.10 4.12
N LEU A 97 -30.14 11.78 4.17
CA LEU A 97 -29.76 10.91 5.28
C LEU A 97 -28.38 10.32 5.02
N PHE A 98 -27.61 10.14 6.09
CA PHE A 98 -26.31 9.48 6.04
C PHE A 98 -26.11 8.59 7.28
N LEU A 99 -25.34 7.53 7.12
CA LEU A 99 -24.78 6.79 8.24
C LEU A 99 -23.63 7.61 8.82
N HIS A 100 -23.61 7.70 10.15
CA HIS A 100 -22.63 8.44 10.90
C HIS A 100 -21.86 7.50 11.82
N TYR A 101 -20.55 7.52 11.69
CA TYR A 101 -19.62 6.85 12.62
C TYR A 101 -18.79 7.94 13.28
N ASP A 102 -18.92 8.07 14.60
CA ASP A 102 -18.13 9.01 15.40
C ASP A 102 -17.13 8.23 16.25
N HIS A 103 -15.88 8.68 16.28
CA HIS A 103 -14.88 8.07 17.14
C HIS A 103 -15.26 8.12 18.61
N ALA A 104 -15.95 9.18 19.05
CA ALA A 104 -16.39 9.35 20.43
C ALA A 104 -17.35 8.24 20.91
N ASP A 105 -18.03 7.54 20.00
CA ASP A 105 -18.86 6.36 20.34
C ASP A 105 -18.01 5.13 20.72
N LEU A 106 -16.72 5.13 20.35
CA LEU A 106 -15.78 4.04 20.57
C LEU A 106 -14.72 4.36 21.62
N GLY A 107 -14.40 5.62 21.84
CA GLY A 107 -13.40 6.08 22.80
C GLY A 107 -12.71 7.38 22.37
N ASP A 108 -11.57 7.66 22.97
CA ASP A 108 -10.80 8.90 22.72
C ASP A 108 -9.98 8.86 21.42
N ASP A 109 -9.67 7.66 20.92
CA ASP A 109 -8.85 7.47 19.74
C ASP A 109 -9.65 7.69 18.45
N PRO A 110 -9.05 8.25 17.37
CA PRO A 110 -9.73 8.41 16.09
C PRO A 110 -10.01 7.05 15.43
N LEU A 111 -10.96 7.02 14.50
CA LEU A 111 -11.29 5.82 13.71
C LEU A 111 -10.12 5.33 12.87
N GLY A 112 -9.21 6.23 12.53
CA GLY A 112 -8.01 5.98 11.74
C GLY A 112 -7.33 7.28 11.35
N TYR A 113 -6.43 7.20 10.39
CA TYR A 113 -5.64 8.33 9.94
C TYR A 113 -5.50 8.33 8.43
N MET A 114 -5.56 9.50 7.81
CA MET A 114 -5.17 9.70 6.42
C MET A 114 -3.71 10.05 6.32
N ILE A 115 -3.01 9.50 5.33
CA ILE A 115 -1.64 9.84 4.99
C ILE A 115 -1.43 9.76 3.48
N GLU A 116 -0.69 10.70 2.90
CA GLU A 116 -0.25 10.56 1.52
C GLU A 116 0.75 9.40 1.39
N ASN A 117 0.58 8.55 0.38
CA ASN A 117 1.47 7.40 0.16
C ASN A 117 2.94 7.80 0.04
N ARG A 118 3.22 8.98 -0.53
CA ARG A 118 4.55 9.55 -0.62
C ARG A 118 5.19 9.76 0.76
N ASP A 119 4.43 10.31 1.71
CA ASP A 119 4.93 10.54 3.07
C ASP A 119 5.16 9.22 3.81
N MET A 120 4.30 8.24 3.61
CA MET A 120 4.49 6.90 4.17
C MET A 120 5.72 6.20 3.58
N ARG A 121 5.95 6.29 2.25
CA ARG A 121 7.19 5.78 1.61
C ARG A 121 8.43 6.48 2.13
N SER A 122 8.38 7.80 2.32
CA SER A 122 9.49 8.57 2.88
C SER A 122 9.84 8.10 4.30
N GLY A 123 8.83 7.85 5.15
CA GLY A 123 9.01 7.27 6.47
C GLY A 123 9.61 5.87 6.43
N LEU A 124 9.10 4.99 5.54
CA LEU A 124 9.64 3.65 5.35
C LEU A 124 11.10 3.68 4.85
N LEU A 125 11.42 4.56 3.91
CA LEU A 125 12.81 4.73 3.45
C LEU A 125 13.74 5.17 4.58
N ALA A 126 13.28 6.05 5.48
CA ALA A 126 14.04 6.44 6.65
C ALA A 126 14.20 5.25 7.63
N LEU A 127 13.14 4.48 7.85
CA LEU A 127 13.14 3.31 8.73
C LEU A 127 14.07 2.21 8.19
N THR A 128 14.02 1.90 6.90
CA THR A 128 14.88 0.86 6.30
C THR A 128 16.37 1.15 6.48
N LYS A 129 16.77 2.44 6.42
CA LYS A 129 18.16 2.86 6.63
C LYS A 129 18.63 2.70 8.09
N GLN A 130 17.72 2.64 9.04
CA GLN A 130 17.99 2.54 10.48
C GLN A 130 17.81 1.12 11.02
N THR A 131 17.18 0.23 10.26
CA THR A 131 16.82 -1.12 10.71
C THR A 131 18.01 -2.07 10.52
N ALA A 132 18.63 -2.49 11.62
CA ALA A 132 19.70 -3.48 11.60
C ALA A 132 19.18 -4.84 11.12
N GLY A 133 19.99 -5.57 10.36
CA GLY A 133 19.60 -6.88 9.82
C GLY A 133 18.68 -6.81 8.58
N LEU A 134 18.49 -5.62 8.01
CA LEU A 134 17.80 -5.42 6.74
C LEU A 134 18.79 -4.93 5.66
N ASP A 135 18.98 -5.74 4.63
CA ASP A 135 19.70 -5.35 3.42
C ASP A 135 18.71 -5.01 2.30
N VAL A 136 18.92 -3.87 1.64
CA VAL A 136 18.06 -3.41 0.52
C VAL A 136 18.87 -3.43 -0.76
N ILE A 137 18.37 -4.14 -1.77
CA ILE A 137 18.96 -4.20 -3.11
C ILE A 137 17.95 -3.57 -4.09
N ALA A 138 18.13 -2.28 -4.36
CA ALA A 138 17.30 -1.51 -5.26
C ALA A 138 18.11 -0.34 -5.87
N PRO A 139 17.96 -0.05 -7.18
CA PRO A 139 17.13 -0.78 -8.14
C PRO A 139 17.76 -2.12 -8.54
N ALA A 140 16.97 -3.21 -8.54
CA ALA A 140 17.41 -4.52 -8.97
C ALA A 140 16.25 -5.35 -9.52
N GLU A 141 16.50 -6.09 -10.59
CA GLU A 141 15.49 -6.92 -11.23
C GLU A 141 15.77 -8.40 -10.98
N VAL A 142 14.79 -9.11 -10.45
CA VAL A 142 14.82 -10.56 -10.28
C VAL A 142 14.54 -11.21 -11.62
N THR A 143 15.47 -12.06 -12.09
CA THR A 143 15.38 -12.75 -13.38
C THR A 143 15.08 -14.23 -13.26
N ALA A 144 15.37 -14.85 -12.10
CA ALA A 144 15.04 -16.23 -11.83
C ALA A 144 14.75 -16.46 -10.35
N ILE A 145 13.82 -17.38 -10.09
CA ILE A 145 13.43 -17.84 -8.75
C ILE A 145 13.50 -19.36 -8.74
N ALA A 146 14.23 -19.92 -7.77
CA ALA A 146 14.27 -21.36 -7.49
C ALA A 146 13.84 -21.59 -6.03
N ARG A 147 13.04 -22.62 -5.81
CA ARG A 147 12.55 -23.01 -4.48
C ARG A 147 12.65 -24.54 -4.35
N SER A 148 13.05 -24.99 -3.19
CA SER A 148 13.13 -26.41 -2.84
C SER A 148 12.94 -26.58 -1.34
N ASN A 149 12.86 -27.80 -0.86
CA ASN A 149 12.82 -28.09 0.58
C ASN A 149 13.99 -27.50 1.39
N GLU A 150 15.09 -27.16 0.74
CA GLU A 150 16.29 -26.58 1.37
C GLU A 150 16.22 -25.05 1.52
N GLY A 151 15.40 -24.37 0.69
CA GLY A 151 15.27 -22.91 0.73
C GLY A 151 14.79 -22.30 -0.57
N ALA A 152 14.87 -20.99 -0.62
CA ALA A 152 14.57 -20.19 -1.80
C ALA A 152 15.82 -19.45 -2.28
N LYS A 153 15.97 -19.30 -3.58
CA LYS A 153 17.06 -18.58 -4.23
C LYS A 153 16.52 -17.68 -5.33
N ILE A 154 16.95 -16.44 -5.33
CA ILE A 154 16.71 -15.53 -6.45
C ILE A 154 18.02 -15.20 -7.16
N THR A 155 17.92 -14.92 -8.46
CA THR A 155 19.02 -14.42 -9.28
C THR A 155 18.64 -13.05 -9.81
N LEU A 156 19.51 -12.08 -9.65
CA LEU A 156 19.34 -10.72 -10.16
C LEU A 156 19.92 -10.59 -11.57
N ARG A 157 19.54 -9.55 -12.30
CA ARG A 157 19.98 -9.31 -13.69
C ARG A 157 21.49 -9.15 -13.83
N ASP A 158 22.17 -8.67 -12.81
CA ASP A 158 23.63 -8.53 -12.76
C ASP A 158 24.38 -9.83 -12.41
N GLY A 159 23.66 -10.93 -12.20
CA GLY A 159 24.19 -12.23 -11.83
C GLY A 159 24.35 -12.42 -10.32
N GLN A 160 24.13 -11.41 -9.48
CA GLN A 160 24.11 -11.59 -8.02
C GLN A 160 23.01 -12.58 -7.63
N THR A 161 23.26 -13.38 -6.59
CA THR A 161 22.27 -14.32 -6.06
C THR A 161 22.04 -14.09 -4.58
N VAL A 162 20.76 -14.21 -4.17
CA VAL A 162 20.34 -14.19 -2.78
C VAL A 162 19.69 -15.53 -2.45
N THR A 163 20.11 -16.13 -1.35
CA THR A 163 19.55 -17.39 -0.84
C THR A 163 18.94 -17.15 0.53
N GLY A 164 17.75 -17.66 0.76
CA GLY A 164 17.03 -17.51 2.02
C GLY A 164 16.22 -18.76 2.37
N ARG A 165 15.75 -18.83 3.59
CA ARG A 165 14.91 -19.94 4.07
C ARG A 165 13.46 -19.80 3.57
N LEU A 166 12.98 -18.56 3.44
CA LEU A 166 11.64 -18.22 2.96
C LEU A 166 11.74 -17.07 1.95
N LEU A 167 10.94 -17.13 0.91
CA LEU A 167 10.66 -16.06 -0.03
C LEU A 167 9.30 -15.43 0.27
N VAL A 168 9.20 -14.11 0.30
CA VAL A 168 7.92 -13.41 0.40
C VAL A 168 7.72 -12.53 -0.82
N ALA A 169 6.61 -12.74 -1.53
CA ALA A 169 6.19 -11.89 -2.64
C ALA A 169 5.33 -10.73 -2.14
N ALA A 170 5.84 -9.52 -2.29
CA ALA A 170 5.16 -8.24 -2.08
C ALA A 170 5.28 -7.35 -3.34
N ASP A 171 5.42 -7.97 -4.51
CA ASP A 171 5.73 -7.37 -5.81
C ASP A 171 4.48 -6.89 -6.58
N GLY A 172 3.37 -6.71 -5.84
CA GLY A 172 2.17 -6.02 -6.30
C GLY A 172 1.23 -6.88 -7.15
N ARG A 173 0.20 -6.23 -7.69
CA ARG A 173 -0.92 -6.87 -8.38
C ARG A 173 -0.50 -7.78 -9.53
N THR A 174 0.51 -7.41 -10.29
CA THR A 174 1.08 -8.19 -11.39
C THR A 174 2.24 -9.09 -10.96
N SER A 175 2.25 -9.55 -9.71
CA SER A 175 3.33 -10.33 -9.11
C SER A 175 3.89 -11.42 -10.02
N MET A 176 5.14 -11.24 -10.42
CA MET A 176 5.90 -12.24 -11.17
C MET A 176 6.25 -13.44 -10.29
N THR A 177 6.47 -13.20 -9.00
CA THR A 177 6.77 -14.24 -8.01
C THR A 177 5.60 -15.20 -7.84
N ARG A 178 4.37 -14.66 -7.70
CA ARG A 178 3.13 -15.46 -7.66
C ARG A 178 2.96 -16.28 -8.93
N GLN A 179 3.16 -15.66 -10.10
CA GLN A 179 3.04 -16.33 -11.40
C GLN A 179 4.08 -17.45 -11.54
N ALA A 180 5.35 -17.20 -11.18
CA ALA A 180 6.40 -18.20 -11.20
C ALA A 180 6.13 -19.39 -10.26
N ALA A 181 5.32 -19.18 -9.23
CA ALA A 181 4.87 -20.24 -8.33
C ALA A 181 3.66 -21.04 -8.85
N GLY A 182 3.09 -20.66 -9.99
CA GLY A 182 1.87 -21.30 -10.54
C GLY A 182 0.59 -21.01 -9.74
N ILE A 183 0.61 -20.00 -8.86
CA ILE A 183 -0.56 -19.63 -8.05
C ILE A 183 -1.57 -18.89 -8.93
N ALA A 184 -2.72 -19.49 -9.14
CA ALA A 184 -3.82 -18.90 -9.88
C ALA A 184 -4.46 -17.71 -9.14
N VAL A 185 -5.12 -16.85 -9.88
CA VAL A 185 -5.91 -15.73 -9.33
C VAL A 185 -7.34 -15.77 -9.84
N ILE A 186 -8.28 -15.35 -9.01
CA ILE A 186 -9.59 -14.89 -9.43
C ILE A 186 -9.44 -13.41 -9.73
N ASP A 187 -9.67 -12.99 -10.98
CA ASP A 187 -9.56 -11.61 -11.43
C ASP A 187 -10.89 -11.13 -12.01
N TRP A 188 -11.35 -9.98 -11.52
CA TRP A 188 -12.64 -9.42 -11.90
C TRP A 188 -12.53 -7.91 -12.09
N GLY A 189 -12.68 -7.44 -13.33
CA GLY A 189 -12.76 -6.01 -13.66
C GLY A 189 -14.15 -5.44 -13.40
N TYR A 190 -14.24 -4.30 -12.74
CA TYR A 190 -15.52 -3.62 -12.47
C TYR A 190 -16.00 -2.71 -13.61
N ASN A 191 -15.23 -2.55 -14.69
CA ASN A 191 -15.42 -1.52 -15.73
C ASN A 191 -15.49 -0.09 -15.17
N GLN A 192 -14.79 0.14 -14.09
CA GLN A 192 -14.70 1.40 -13.37
C GLN A 192 -13.23 1.80 -13.19
N HIS A 193 -12.98 3.11 -13.16
CA HIS A 193 -11.70 3.67 -12.72
C HIS A 193 -11.94 4.62 -11.55
N ALA A 194 -10.96 4.74 -10.68
CA ALA A 194 -10.90 5.81 -9.71
C ALA A 194 -10.14 6.99 -10.30
N ILE A 195 -10.76 8.18 -10.31
CA ILE A 195 -10.09 9.46 -10.53
C ILE A 195 -9.65 9.93 -9.14
N VAL A 196 -8.35 10.17 -8.98
CA VAL A 196 -7.76 10.64 -7.72
C VAL A 196 -7.22 12.04 -7.94
N ALA A 197 -7.60 12.96 -7.06
CA ALA A 197 -7.12 14.34 -7.06
C ALA A 197 -6.97 14.85 -5.63
N THR A 198 -6.15 15.86 -5.44
CA THR A 198 -6.06 16.61 -4.18
C THR A 198 -6.68 17.99 -4.37
N ILE A 199 -7.48 18.43 -3.41
CA ILE A 199 -8.07 19.78 -3.41
C ILE A 199 -7.72 20.52 -2.12
N ASP A 200 -7.47 21.82 -2.24
CA ASP A 200 -7.56 22.78 -1.13
C ASP A 200 -8.97 23.38 -1.10
N HIS A 201 -9.43 23.79 0.08
CA HIS A 201 -10.77 24.31 0.31
C HIS A 201 -10.81 25.32 1.47
N THR A 202 -11.81 26.24 1.42
CA THR A 202 -11.89 27.37 2.36
C THR A 202 -12.54 27.00 3.70
N VAL A 203 -13.43 26.01 3.74
CA VAL A 203 -14.08 25.54 4.97
C VAL A 203 -13.37 24.29 5.47
N SER A 204 -13.02 24.26 6.76
CA SER A 204 -12.29 23.12 7.35
C SER A 204 -13.10 21.83 7.27
N HIS A 205 -12.40 20.71 6.89
CA HIS A 205 -12.98 19.36 6.89
C HIS A 205 -13.20 18.75 8.29
N GLN A 206 -12.62 19.34 9.35
CA GLN A 206 -12.80 18.94 10.76
C GLN A 206 -12.45 17.47 11.05
N GLY A 207 -11.62 16.82 10.22
CA GLY A 207 -11.31 15.40 10.35
C GLY A 207 -12.45 14.46 9.90
N ILE A 208 -13.40 14.95 9.11
CA ILE A 208 -14.55 14.18 8.63
C ILE A 208 -14.23 13.58 7.27
N ALA A 209 -14.32 12.26 7.15
CA ALA A 209 -14.29 11.55 5.87
C ALA A 209 -15.73 11.39 5.33
N HIS A 210 -15.94 11.76 4.08
CA HIS A 210 -17.22 11.60 3.41
C HIS A 210 -17.11 10.53 2.33
N GLU A 211 -18.07 9.60 2.29
CA GLU A 211 -18.24 8.64 1.22
C GLU A 211 -19.68 8.69 0.71
N ARG A 212 -19.85 9.01 -0.57
CA ARG A 212 -21.14 9.11 -1.21
C ARG A 212 -21.26 8.07 -2.30
N PHE A 213 -22.24 7.19 -2.20
CA PHE A 213 -22.52 6.21 -3.23
C PHE A 213 -23.33 6.84 -4.36
N LEU A 214 -22.72 7.01 -5.52
CA LEU A 214 -23.34 7.52 -6.74
C LEU A 214 -23.63 6.36 -7.70
N PRO A 215 -24.48 6.55 -8.74
CA PRO A 215 -24.80 5.50 -9.71
C PRO A 215 -23.59 4.90 -10.44
N SER A 216 -22.49 5.66 -10.59
CA SER A 216 -21.25 5.20 -11.20
C SER A 216 -20.30 4.53 -10.21
N GLY A 217 -20.53 4.66 -8.90
CA GLY A 217 -19.73 4.12 -7.81
C GLY A 217 -19.48 5.14 -6.70
N PRO A 218 -18.69 4.77 -5.69
CA PRO A 218 -18.40 5.65 -4.56
C PRO A 218 -17.59 6.88 -4.95
N PHE A 219 -17.91 7.98 -4.29
CA PHE A 219 -17.20 9.25 -4.34
C PHE A 219 -16.77 9.61 -2.92
N ALA A 220 -15.47 9.59 -2.65
CA ALA A 220 -14.93 9.86 -1.32
C ALA A 220 -14.20 11.21 -1.27
N ILE A 221 -14.37 11.92 -0.15
CA ILE A 221 -13.58 13.08 0.24
C ILE A 221 -12.93 12.75 1.57
N LEU A 222 -11.62 12.69 1.57
CA LEU A 222 -10.83 12.17 2.67
C LEU A 222 -9.94 13.30 3.23
N PRO A 223 -9.99 13.57 4.55
CA PRO A 223 -9.28 14.69 5.15
C PRO A 223 -7.77 14.49 5.07
N LEU A 224 -7.04 15.48 4.58
CA LEU A 224 -5.57 15.51 4.61
C LEU A 224 -5.10 16.56 5.61
N LYS A 225 -3.84 16.45 6.02
CA LYS A 225 -3.24 17.28 7.03
C LYS A 225 -3.41 18.78 6.74
N GLY A 226 -3.81 19.51 7.79
CA GLY A 226 -3.90 20.98 7.77
C GLY A 226 -5.32 21.54 7.82
N GLY A 227 -6.35 20.69 7.84
CA GLY A 227 -7.74 21.11 8.02
C GLY A 227 -8.44 21.62 6.77
N HIS A 228 -7.69 22.04 5.74
CA HIS A 228 -8.19 22.70 4.52
C HIS A 228 -7.72 22.01 3.23
N ARG A 229 -7.35 20.75 3.31
CA ARG A 229 -6.93 19.92 2.17
C ARG A 229 -7.60 18.56 2.23
N SER A 230 -8.05 18.05 1.10
CA SER A 230 -8.68 16.74 1.00
C SER A 230 -8.21 15.98 -0.22
N SER A 231 -8.15 14.64 -0.09
CA SER A 231 -7.99 13.73 -1.22
C SER A 231 -9.37 13.35 -1.73
N LEU A 232 -9.57 13.42 -3.04
CA LEU A 232 -10.74 12.93 -3.74
C LEU A 232 -10.45 11.54 -4.30
N VAL A 233 -11.39 10.62 -4.13
CA VAL A 233 -11.42 9.32 -4.82
C VAL A 233 -12.78 9.19 -5.49
N TRP A 234 -12.84 9.51 -6.76
CA TRP A 234 -14.05 9.50 -7.56
C TRP A 234 -14.10 8.27 -8.45
N THR A 235 -14.97 7.33 -8.13
CA THR A 235 -15.20 6.16 -8.97
C THR A 235 -16.13 6.51 -10.13
N GLU A 236 -15.68 6.24 -11.35
CA GLU A 236 -16.46 6.48 -12.56
C GLU A 236 -16.38 5.31 -13.53
N ARG A 237 -17.37 5.19 -14.42
CA ARG A 237 -17.37 4.21 -15.51
C ARG A 237 -16.18 4.44 -16.42
N LYS A 238 -15.47 3.37 -16.76
CA LYS A 238 -14.29 3.42 -17.65
C LYS A 238 -14.50 4.26 -18.91
N SER A 239 -15.70 4.18 -19.52
CA SER A 239 -16.04 4.91 -20.75
C SER A 239 -16.12 6.44 -20.61
N LEU A 240 -16.26 6.96 -19.37
CA LEU A 240 -16.41 8.38 -19.09
C LEU A 240 -15.16 9.02 -18.49
N VAL A 241 -14.26 8.20 -17.95
CA VAL A 241 -13.07 8.69 -17.20
C VAL A 241 -12.21 9.63 -18.05
N GLU A 242 -11.93 9.28 -19.31
CA GLU A 242 -11.09 10.12 -20.17
C GLU A 242 -11.70 11.49 -20.39
N SER A 243 -13.05 11.58 -20.50
CA SER A 243 -13.74 12.85 -20.64
C SER A 243 -13.56 13.73 -19.39
N PHE A 244 -13.65 13.16 -18.20
CA PHE A 244 -13.41 13.91 -16.97
C PHE A 244 -11.93 14.28 -16.76
N MET A 245 -11.02 13.41 -17.17
CA MET A 245 -9.58 13.69 -17.10
C MET A 245 -9.16 14.81 -18.07
N ALA A 246 -9.88 14.99 -19.19
CA ALA A 246 -9.61 16.03 -20.20
C ALA A 246 -10.20 17.41 -19.85
N LEU A 247 -11.07 17.52 -18.85
CA LEU A 247 -11.63 18.80 -18.42
C LEU A 247 -10.54 19.76 -17.94
N ASP A 248 -10.72 21.05 -18.17
CA ASP A 248 -9.95 22.07 -17.45
C ASP A 248 -10.27 22.04 -15.93
N ASP A 249 -9.41 22.67 -15.15
CA ASP A 249 -9.49 22.59 -13.68
C ASP A 249 -10.80 23.19 -13.14
N ASN A 250 -11.28 24.28 -13.72
CA ASN A 250 -12.51 24.92 -13.25
C ASN A 250 -13.74 24.06 -13.54
N THR A 251 -13.81 23.51 -14.74
CA THR A 251 -14.90 22.61 -15.15
C THR A 251 -14.86 21.31 -14.32
N PHE A 252 -13.67 20.76 -14.08
CA PHE A 252 -13.53 19.58 -13.21
C PHE A 252 -14.01 19.85 -11.77
N LEU A 253 -13.64 21.00 -11.20
CA LEU A 253 -14.08 21.38 -9.84
C LEU A 253 -15.59 21.66 -9.78
N ALA A 254 -16.18 22.16 -10.84
CA ALA A 254 -17.65 22.31 -10.94
C ALA A 254 -18.33 20.92 -10.88
N GLU A 255 -17.83 19.94 -11.61
CA GLU A 255 -18.29 18.54 -11.56
C GLU A 255 -18.13 17.92 -10.15
N VAL A 256 -17.02 18.21 -9.48
CA VAL A 256 -16.81 17.80 -8.08
C VAL A 256 -17.85 18.45 -7.17
N SER A 257 -18.05 19.76 -7.29
CA SER A 257 -19.01 20.52 -6.45
C SER A 257 -20.46 20.05 -6.64
N GLU A 258 -20.86 19.71 -7.86
CA GLU A 258 -22.19 19.15 -8.14
C GLU A 258 -22.42 17.82 -7.42
N ARG A 259 -21.38 16.95 -7.37
CA ARG A 259 -21.45 15.63 -6.72
C ARG A 259 -21.42 15.70 -5.21
N VAL A 260 -20.71 16.67 -4.66
CA VAL A 260 -20.40 16.75 -3.23
C VAL A 260 -21.31 17.74 -2.52
N GLY A 261 -21.69 18.83 -3.17
CA GLY A 261 -22.28 20.02 -2.57
C GLY A 261 -21.20 21.00 -2.09
N GLY A 262 -21.63 22.19 -1.70
CA GLY A 262 -20.75 23.32 -1.38
C GLY A 262 -20.22 23.37 0.07
N PHE A 263 -20.26 22.27 0.83
CA PHE A 263 -19.91 22.28 2.26
C PHE A 263 -18.43 22.57 2.55
N LEU A 264 -17.55 22.38 1.58
CA LEU A 264 -16.12 22.72 1.68
C LEU A 264 -15.81 24.19 1.30
N GLY A 265 -16.81 24.95 0.83
CA GLY A 265 -16.63 26.31 0.32
C GLY A 265 -15.94 26.32 -1.04
N ASP A 266 -15.14 27.35 -1.32
CA ASP A 266 -14.38 27.45 -2.56
C ASP A 266 -13.26 26.41 -2.58
N THR A 267 -13.08 25.75 -3.73
CA THR A 267 -12.11 24.67 -3.91
C THR A 267 -11.11 24.99 -5.03
N SER A 268 -9.89 24.49 -4.89
CA SER A 268 -8.84 24.55 -5.92
C SER A 268 -8.09 23.23 -6.01
N LEU A 269 -7.64 22.85 -7.22
CA LEU A 269 -6.83 21.65 -7.41
C LEU A 269 -5.39 21.85 -6.94
N VAL A 270 -4.82 20.77 -6.37
CA VAL A 270 -3.43 20.71 -5.94
C VAL A 270 -2.73 19.58 -6.70
N GLY A 271 -1.86 19.97 -7.63
CA GLY A 271 -1.12 19.01 -8.45
C GLY A 271 -1.97 18.32 -9.53
N PRO A 272 -1.48 17.22 -10.11
CA PRO A 272 -2.15 16.54 -11.21
C PRO A 272 -3.30 15.65 -10.74
N ARG A 273 -4.17 15.31 -11.66
CA ARG A 273 -5.18 14.26 -11.51
C ARG A 273 -4.60 12.91 -11.96
N PHE A 274 -4.97 11.84 -11.28
CA PHE A 274 -4.55 10.47 -11.59
C PHE A 274 -5.77 9.60 -11.88
N GLN A 275 -5.59 8.54 -12.67
CA GLN A 275 -6.63 7.53 -12.87
C GLN A 275 -6.06 6.13 -12.62
N HIS A 276 -6.86 5.28 -11.98
CA HIS A 276 -6.49 3.91 -11.64
C HIS A 276 -7.63 2.95 -11.99
N PRO A 277 -7.38 1.88 -12.77
CA PRO A 277 -8.40 0.86 -13.04
C PRO A 277 -8.78 0.13 -11.77
N LEU A 278 -10.08 -0.15 -11.60
CA LEU A 278 -10.62 -0.85 -10.45
C LEU A 278 -10.99 -2.29 -10.80
N GLY A 279 -10.66 -3.20 -9.91
CA GLY A 279 -10.96 -4.62 -10.06
C GLY A 279 -10.66 -5.38 -8.76
N LEU A 280 -11.26 -6.55 -8.63
CA LEU A 280 -10.94 -7.53 -7.62
C LEU A 280 -9.89 -8.50 -8.19
N GLN A 281 -8.88 -8.81 -7.40
CA GLN A 281 -7.95 -9.90 -7.66
C GLN A 281 -7.68 -10.63 -6.35
N VAL A 282 -7.86 -11.94 -6.32
CA VAL A 282 -7.59 -12.76 -5.14
C VAL A 282 -6.83 -14.00 -5.58
N ALA A 283 -5.68 -14.26 -4.95
CA ALA A 283 -4.90 -15.46 -5.19
C ALA A 283 -5.61 -16.69 -4.62
N ALA A 284 -5.53 -17.81 -5.31
CA ALA A 284 -6.15 -19.06 -4.90
C ALA A 284 -5.56 -19.63 -3.61
N THR A 285 -4.27 -19.38 -3.37
CA THR A 285 -3.56 -19.69 -2.12
C THR A 285 -2.58 -18.56 -1.81
N TYR A 286 -2.27 -18.35 -0.53
CA TYR A 286 -1.32 -17.31 -0.09
C TYR A 286 0.05 -17.91 0.24
N THR A 287 0.17 -19.22 0.16
CA THR A 287 1.41 -19.94 0.45
C THR A 287 1.69 -21.00 -0.61
N ALA A 288 2.97 -21.32 -0.79
CA ALA A 288 3.48 -22.47 -1.52
C ALA A 288 4.82 -22.89 -0.89
N GLU A 289 5.44 -23.94 -1.39
CA GLU A 289 6.75 -24.38 -0.89
C GLU A 289 7.74 -23.20 -0.82
N ARG A 290 8.23 -22.87 0.40
CA ARG A 290 9.15 -21.77 0.67
C ARG A 290 8.69 -20.39 0.17
N LEU A 291 7.39 -20.17 0.06
CA LEU A 291 6.82 -18.92 -0.43
C LEU A 291 5.59 -18.53 0.38
N ALA A 292 5.53 -17.27 0.79
CA ALA A 292 4.32 -16.56 1.18
C ALA A 292 4.09 -15.37 0.23
N ILE A 293 2.82 -14.99 0.00
CA ILE A 293 2.46 -13.80 -0.77
C ILE A 293 1.61 -12.87 0.09
N VAL A 294 1.86 -11.56 0.02
CA VAL A 294 1.21 -10.55 0.87
C VAL A 294 0.77 -9.33 0.08
N GLY A 295 -0.20 -8.59 0.60
CA GLY A 295 -0.70 -7.37 0.02
C GLY A 295 -1.26 -7.56 -1.38
N ASP A 296 -1.03 -6.62 -2.30
CA ASP A 296 -1.58 -6.66 -3.67
C ASP A 296 -1.10 -7.88 -4.48
N ALA A 297 -0.02 -8.56 -4.08
CA ALA A 297 0.37 -9.82 -4.68
C ALA A 297 -0.60 -10.96 -4.32
N ALA A 298 -1.21 -10.91 -3.15
CA ALA A 298 -2.20 -11.87 -2.66
C ALA A 298 -3.64 -11.43 -2.99
N HIS A 299 -3.97 -10.16 -2.78
CA HIS A 299 -5.33 -9.63 -2.95
C HIS A 299 -5.32 -8.15 -3.31
N GLY A 300 -6.01 -7.82 -4.38
CA GLY A 300 -6.31 -6.44 -4.79
C GLY A 300 -7.81 -6.24 -4.78
N ILE A 301 -8.30 -5.30 -3.98
CA ILE A 301 -9.74 -5.06 -3.81
C ILE A 301 -10.13 -3.66 -4.30
N HIS A 302 -11.43 -3.42 -4.44
CA HIS A 302 -11.97 -2.09 -4.68
C HIS A 302 -11.59 -1.16 -3.51
N PRO A 303 -11.25 0.13 -3.75
CA PRO A 303 -10.80 1.05 -2.71
C PRO A 303 -11.90 1.53 -1.75
N ILE A 304 -13.06 0.90 -1.71
CA ILE A 304 -14.13 1.22 -0.76
C ILE A 304 -13.58 1.20 0.66
N ALA A 305 -13.86 2.25 1.40
CA ALA A 305 -13.41 2.45 2.79
C ALA A 305 -11.88 2.33 2.99
N GLY A 306 -11.07 2.47 1.95
CA GLY A 306 -9.61 2.46 2.03
C GLY A 306 -9.00 1.16 2.55
N GLN A 307 -9.64 0.00 2.34
CA GLN A 307 -9.24 -1.26 2.97
C GLN A 307 -8.04 -1.96 2.31
N GLY A 308 -7.66 -1.60 1.08
CA GLY A 308 -6.60 -2.32 0.34
C GLY A 308 -5.28 -2.41 1.11
N LEU A 309 -4.73 -1.27 1.53
CA LEU A 309 -3.48 -1.26 2.31
C LEU A 309 -3.66 -1.89 3.69
N ASN A 310 -4.80 -1.66 4.36
CA ASN A 310 -5.06 -2.23 5.69
C ASN A 310 -5.09 -3.76 5.68
N LEU A 311 -5.61 -4.40 4.63
CA LEU A 311 -5.53 -5.84 4.45
C LEU A 311 -4.07 -6.29 4.31
N GLY A 312 -3.27 -5.63 3.47
CA GLY A 312 -1.86 -5.94 3.34
C GLY A 312 -1.06 -5.76 4.64
N LEU A 313 -1.42 -4.76 5.46
CA LEU A 313 -0.80 -4.57 6.78
C LEU A 313 -1.22 -5.66 7.79
N ARG A 314 -2.43 -6.23 7.65
CA ARG A 314 -2.84 -7.41 8.44
C ARG A 314 -2.07 -8.65 8.02
N ASP A 315 -1.85 -8.87 6.72
CA ASP A 315 -0.97 -9.96 6.25
C ASP A 315 0.42 -9.81 6.84
N VAL A 316 0.98 -8.59 6.83
CA VAL A 316 2.29 -8.27 7.39
C VAL A 316 2.35 -8.60 8.88
N ALA A 317 1.38 -8.14 9.67
CA ALA A 317 1.34 -8.39 11.10
C ALA A 317 1.26 -9.89 11.40
N ALA A 318 0.35 -10.61 10.74
CA ALA A 318 0.20 -12.05 10.92
C ALA A 318 1.47 -12.83 10.54
N LEU A 319 2.11 -12.46 9.41
CA LEU A 319 3.33 -13.14 8.97
C LEU A 319 4.51 -12.85 9.90
N ILE A 320 4.64 -11.62 10.40
CA ILE A 320 5.65 -11.29 11.42
C ILE A 320 5.47 -12.14 12.67
N ASP A 321 4.24 -12.20 13.21
CA ASP A 321 3.95 -12.98 14.43
C ASP A 321 4.32 -14.45 14.25
N ILE A 322 3.90 -15.08 13.14
CA ILE A 322 4.18 -16.48 12.83
C ILE A 322 5.69 -16.73 12.72
N LEU A 323 6.42 -15.88 11.97
CA LEU A 323 7.85 -16.08 11.73
C LEU A 323 8.70 -15.79 12.99
N VAL A 324 8.30 -14.82 13.80
CA VAL A 324 8.95 -14.52 15.08
C VAL A 324 8.78 -15.69 16.05
N ASP A 325 7.59 -16.25 16.13
CA ASP A 325 7.34 -17.42 16.99
C ASP A 325 8.08 -18.65 16.47
N ALA A 326 8.07 -18.92 15.16
CA ALA A 326 8.86 -20.01 14.57
C ALA A 326 10.35 -19.88 14.93
N LYS A 327 10.91 -18.67 14.83
CA LYS A 327 12.31 -18.41 15.20
C LYS A 327 12.55 -18.62 16.71
N ARG A 328 11.67 -18.15 17.58
CA ARG A 328 11.79 -18.32 19.03
C ARG A 328 11.76 -19.78 19.45
N TYR A 329 10.99 -20.61 18.77
CA TYR A 329 10.91 -22.06 19.04
C TYR A 329 11.95 -22.87 18.28
N GLY A 330 12.82 -22.26 17.49
CA GLY A 330 13.83 -22.95 16.70
C GLY A 330 13.26 -23.78 15.53
N LEU A 331 12.05 -23.44 15.09
CA LEU A 331 11.39 -24.09 13.96
C LEU A 331 11.94 -23.59 12.61
N ASP A 332 11.70 -24.34 11.56
CA ASP A 332 11.94 -23.84 10.20
C ASP A 332 10.93 -22.73 9.85
N LEU A 333 11.41 -21.57 9.43
CA LEU A 333 10.57 -20.42 9.07
C LEU A 333 9.56 -20.70 7.95
N ALA A 334 9.76 -21.76 7.18
CA ALA A 334 8.87 -22.14 6.09
C ALA A 334 8.06 -23.43 6.37
N HIS A 335 8.17 -24.02 7.56
CA HIS A 335 7.53 -25.31 7.87
C HIS A 335 6.03 -25.16 8.21
N SER A 336 5.59 -24.01 8.68
CA SER A 336 4.24 -23.78 9.21
C SER A 336 3.38 -22.88 8.30
N ALA A 337 3.81 -22.69 7.08
CA ALA A 337 3.08 -21.90 6.09
C ALA A 337 2.01 -22.74 5.36
#